data_32f45f858152eb8dc3e7a9aa5e449f50
#
_entry.id   32f45f858152eb8dc3e7a9aa5e449f50
#
_cell.length_a   1.000
_cell.length_b   1.000
_cell.length_c   1.000
_cell.angle_alpha   90.00
_cell.angle_beta   90.00
_cell.angle_gamma   90.00
#
_symmetry.space_group_name_H-M   'P 1'
#
loop_
_entity.id
_entity.type
_entity.pdbx_description
1 polymer ?
#
loop_
_entity_poly.entity_id
_entity_poly.type
_entity_poly.pdbx_seq_one_letter_code
_entity_poly.pdbx_strand_id
1 'polypeptide(L)'
;MKSSAFAASVLVVASLTPTSLWAADAVQGNAEAARGKTSMCIGCHGIPGYKASFPTVYSVPMISGQSPKYLENALAAYKKGERSHPTMRGIAASLSDQDMADLAAYYGGSALTAAAAATKK
;
A
#
# COMPACT_ATOMS: atom_id res chain seq x y z
N MET A 1 -0.03 -25.63 76.63
CA MET A 1 -0.98 -25.69 75.48
C MET A 1 -0.46 -24.75 74.47
N LYS A 2 0.12 -25.23 73.35
CA LYS A 2 0.77 -24.44 72.28
C LYS A 2 -0.16 -24.49 71.08
N SER A 3 -0.79 -23.34 70.71
CA SER A 3 -1.62 -23.21 69.50
C SER A 3 -0.74 -22.79 68.34
N SER A 4 -0.58 -23.67 67.38
CA SER A 4 0.10 -23.37 66.09
C SER A 4 -0.92 -22.80 65.10
N ALA A 5 -0.74 -21.57 64.71
CA ALA A 5 -1.49 -20.92 63.61
C ALA A 5 -0.83 -21.28 62.28
N PHE A 6 -1.56 -21.99 61.41
CA PHE A 6 -1.16 -22.25 60.02
C PHE A 6 -1.62 -21.05 59.16
N ALA A 7 -0.65 -20.30 58.66
CA ALA A 7 -0.89 -19.26 57.65
C ALA A 7 -1.00 -19.92 56.26
N ALA A 8 -2.20 -19.90 55.67
CA ALA A 8 -2.41 -20.36 54.30
C ALA A 8 -2.07 -19.22 53.33
N SER A 9 -0.97 -19.35 52.59
CA SER A 9 -0.58 -18.44 51.50
C SER A 9 -1.40 -18.78 50.26
N VAL A 10 -2.29 -17.88 49.86
CA VAL A 10 -3.02 -17.97 48.60
C VAL A 10 -2.15 -17.42 47.49
N LEU A 11 -1.65 -18.30 46.62
CA LEU A 11 -0.96 -17.93 45.38
C LEU A 11 -2.00 -17.53 44.30
N VAL A 12 -2.14 -16.25 44.05
CA VAL A 12 -2.93 -15.73 42.90
C VAL A 12 -2.07 -15.88 41.64
N VAL A 13 -2.37 -16.87 40.82
CA VAL A 13 -1.78 -17.05 39.51
C VAL A 13 -2.54 -16.12 38.55
N ALA A 14 -1.93 -14.97 38.23
CA ALA A 14 -2.44 -14.09 37.20
C ALA A 14 -2.20 -14.75 35.83
N SER A 15 -3.24 -15.28 35.20
CA SER A 15 -3.22 -15.78 33.83
C SER A 15 -3.16 -14.63 32.86
N LEU A 16 -1.95 -14.34 32.32
CA LEU A 16 -1.78 -13.47 31.13
C LEU A 16 -2.34 -14.20 29.91
N THR A 17 -3.54 -13.83 29.50
CA THR A 17 -4.08 -14.24 28.20
C THR A 17 -3.37 -13.41 27.11
N PRO A 18 -2.69 -14.02 26.14
CA PRO A 18 -2.18 -13.28 25.01
C PRO A 18 -3.37 -12.77 24.19
N THR A 19 -3.59 -11.47 24.18
CA THR A 19 -4.46 -10.82 23.20
C THR A 19 -3.78 -10.93 21.84
N SER A 20 -4.22 -11.91 21.02
CA SER A 20 -3.86 -11.97 19.61
C SER A 20 -4.45 -10.74 18.95
N LEU A 21 -3.61 -9.72 18.70
CA LEU A 21 -3.96 -8.66 17.75
C LEU A 21 -4.08 -9.33 16.38
N TRP A 22 -5.28 -9.40 15.87
CA TRP A 22 -5.51 -9.72 14.47
C TRP A 22 -4.96 -8.57 13.66
N ALA A 23 -3.70 -8.69 13.21
CA ALA A 23 -3.20 -7.89 12.13
C ALA A 23 -4.08 -8.27 10.93
N ALA A 24 -4.90 -7.34 10.43
CA ALA A 24 -5.55 -7.52 9.14
C ALA A 24 -4.43 -7.82 8.15
N ASP A 25 -4.50 -8.99 7.49
CA ASP A 25 -3.51 -9.39 6.50
C ASP A 25 -3.39 -8.29 5.46
N ALA A 26 -2.27 -7.59 5.46
CA ALA A 26 -1.97 -6.58 4.46
C ALA A 26 -1.93 -7.31 3.10
N VAL A 27 -2.73 -6.82 2.15
CA VAL A 27 -2.80 -7.40 0.82
C VAL A 27 -1.41 -7.40 0.20
N GLN A 28 -0.89 -8.57 -0.13
CA GLN A 28 0.43 -8.72 -0.74
C GLN A 28 0.34 -8.38 -2.24
N GLY A 29 1.09 -7.35 -2.66
CA GLY A 29 1.13 -6.95 -4.06
C GLY A 29 2.02 -7.88 -4.91
N ASN A 30 1.57 -8.23 -6.11
CA ASN A 30 2.28 -9.02 -7.10
C ASN A 30 2.56 -8.18 -8.35
N ALA A 31 3.81 -7.79 -8.55
CA ALA A 31 4.24 -6.97 -9.69
C ALA A 31 3.98 -7.63 -11.05
N GLU A 32 4.06 -8.98 -11.15
CA GLU A 32 3.79 -9.69 -12.39
C GLU A 32 2.30 -9.64 -12.77
N ALA A 33 1.41 -9.79 -11.78
CA ALA A 33 -0.03 -9.68 -11.98
C ALA A 33 -0.46 -8.26 -12.41
N ALA A 34 0.32 -7.24 -12.06
CA ALA A 34 0.05 -5.87 -12.45
C ALA A 34 0.32 -5.59 -13.93
N ARG A 35 1.15 -6.36 -14.65
CA ARG A 35 1.58 -6.07 -16.03
C ARG A 35 0.41 -5.84 -16.98
N GLY A 36 -0.64 -6.63 -16.87
CA GLY A 36 -1.85 -6.48 -17.68
C GLY A 36 -2.72 -5.26 -17.33
N LYS A 37 -2.43 -4.60 -16.19
CA LYS A 37 -3.23 -3.50 -15.64
C LYS A 37 -2.54 -2.13 -15.80
N THR A 38 -1.30 -2.09 -16.26
CA THR A 38 -0.48 -0.86 -16.33
C THR A 38 -0.91 0.12 -17.42
N SER A 39 -1.67 -0.34 -18.44
CA SER A 39 -2.05 0.47 -19.60
C SER A 39 -2.78 1.76 -19.23
N MET A 40 -3.61 1.72 -18.18
CA MET A 40 -4.33 2.90 -17.68
C MET A 40 -3.43 3.90 -16.93
N CYS A 41 -2.22 3.51 -16.58
CA CYS A 41 -1.27 4.32 -15.83
C CYS A 41 -0.17 4.91 -16.73
N ILE A 42 0.43 4.05 -17.57
CA ILE A 42 1.65 4.37 -18.33
C ILE A 42 1.43 5.47 -19.36
N GLY A 43 0.22 5.61 -19.90
CA GLY A 43 -0.12 6.64 -20.88
C GLY A 43 0.02 8.08 -20.36
N CYS A 44 -0.01 8.24 -19.03
CA CYS A 44 0.21 9.52 -18.36
C CYS A 44 1.49 9.50 -17.51
N HIS A 45 1.63 8.50 -16.65
CA HIS A 45 2.73 8.42 -15.68
C HIS A 45 4.05 7.84 -16.24
N GLY A 46 4.05 7.36 -17.47
CA GLY A 46 5.23 6.84 -18.14
C GLY A 46 5.96 7.87 -19.03
N ILE A 47 5.43 9.08 -19.19
CA ILE A 47 5.96 10.11 -20.08
C ILE A 47 6.64 11.21 -19.25
N PRO A 48 7.97 11.39 -19.33
CA PRO A 48 8.66 12.45 -18.63
C PRO A 48 8.14 13.84 -19.02
N GLY A 49 7.83 14.66 -18.01
CA GLY A 49 7.36 16.03 -18.22
C GLY A 49 5.94 16.16 -18.78
N TYR A 50 5.17 15.08 -18.83
CA TYR A 50 3.79 15.11 -19.34
C TYR A 50 2.91 16.05 -18.51
N LYS A 51 2.11 16.86 -19.21
CA LYS A 51 1.11 17.73 -18.60
C LYS A 51 -0.27 17.37 -19.13
N ALA A 52 -1.18 17.00 -18.23
CA ALA A 52 -2.59 16.89 -18.58
C ALA A 52 -3.22 18.26 -18.65
N SER A 53 -4.17 18.46 -19.59
CA SER A 53 -4.88 19.72 -19.78
C SER A 53 -6.29 19.73 -19.17
N PHE A 54 -6.78 18.60 -18.72
CA PHE A 54 -8.10 18.45 -18.14
C PHE A 54 -8.02 17.73 -16.76
N PRO A 55 -8.77 18.17 -15.75
CA PRO A 55 -9.70 19.33 -15.69
C PRO A 55 -8.99 20.68 -15.64
N THR A 56 -7.71 20.70 -15.36
CA THR A 56 -6.81 21.88 -15.38
C THR A 56 -5.43 21.44 -15.82
N VAL A 57 -4.59 22.38 -16.27
CA VAL A 57 -3.19 22.04 -16.60
C VAL A 57 -2.47 21.54 -15.35
N TYR A 58 -2.06 20.27 -15.38
CA TYR A 58 -1.43 19.60 -14.24
C TYR A 58 -0.22 18.80 -14.69
N SER A 59 0.90 18.94 -14.00
CA SER A 59 2.09 18.12 -14.24
C SER A 59 1.89 16.73 -13.68
N VAL A 60 1.88 15.72 -14.54
CA VAL A 60 1.70 14.32 -14.15
C VAL A 60 3.01 13.79 -13.57
N PRO A 61 3.02 13.30 -12.33
CA PRO A 61 4.25 12.79 -11.73
C PRO A 61 4.65 11.44 -12.34
N MET A 62 5.96 11.21 -12.51
CA MET A 62 6.49 9.87 -12.70
C MET A 62 6.33 9.08 -11.39
N ILE A 63 5.77 7.88 -11.48
CA ILE A 63 5.49 7.05 -10.30
C ILE A 63 6.44 5.87 -10.13
N SER A 64 7.24 5.56 -11.14
CA SER A 64 8.26 4.51 -11.07
C SER A 64 9.32 4.84 -10.03
N GLY A 65 9.65 3.87 -9.17
CA GLY A 65 10.63 4.03 -8.09
C GLY A 65 10.08 4.68 -6.82
N GLN A 66 8.78 4.97 -6.78
CA GLN A 66 8.12 5.47 -5.57
C GLN A 66 7.90 4.31 -4.57
N SER A 67 7.76 4.62 -3.28
CA SER A 67 7.46 3.62 -2.25
C SER A 67 6.17 2.87 -2.58
N PRO A 68 6.16 1.51 -2.60
CA PRO A 68 4.95 0.73 -2.84
C PRO A 68 3.82 1.10 -1.88
N LYS A 69 4.13 1.23 -0.60
CA LYS A 69 3.13 1.60 0.40
C LYS A 69 2.53 2.98 0.18
N TYR A 70 3.34 3.93 -0.29
CA TYR A 70 2.84 5.25 -0.66
C TYR A 70 1.90 5.18 -1.87
N LEU A 71 2.25 4.41 -2.90
CA LEU A 71 1.43 4.24 -4.10
C LEU A 71 0.08 3.59 -3.77
N GLU A 72 0.09 2.51 -3.00
CA GLU A 72 -1.12 1.84 -2.52
C GLU A 72 -2.03 2.80 -1.75
N ASN A 73 -1.48 3.50 -0.77
CA ASN A 73 -2.24 4.45 0.05
C ASN A 73 -2.77 5.63 -0.79
N ALA A 74 -1.99 6.11 -1.77
CA ALA A 74 -2.42 7.20 -2.65
C ALA A 74 -3.61 6.77 -3.54
N LEU A 75 -3.57 5.56 -4.11
CA LEU A 75 -4.68 5.00 -4.90
C LEU A 75 -5.93 4.82 -4.02
N ALA A 76 -5.78 4.27 -2.81
CA ALA A 76 -6.86 4.11 -1.86
C ALA A 76 -7.48 5.46 -1.46
N ALA A 77 -6.65 6.48 -1.24
CA ALA A 77 -7.12 7.83 -0.90
C ALA A 77 -7.90 8.49 -2.06
N TYR A 78 -7.48 8.28 -3.31
CA TYR A 78 -8.26 8.72 -4.49
C TYR A 78 -9.58 7.97 -4.59
N LYS A 79 -9.60 6.65 -4.41
CA LYS A 79 -10.81 5.82 -4.43
C LYS A 79 -11.83 6.29 -3.39
N LYS A 80 -11.37 6.59 -2.18
CA LYS A 80 -12.22 7.09 -1.08
C LYS A 80 -12.63 8.56 -1.24
N GLY A 81 -11.97 9.33 -2.11
CA GLY A 81 -12.19 10.76 -2.26
C GLY A 81 -11.44 11.64 -1.25
N GLU A 82 -10.53 11.06 -0.48
CA GLU A 82 -9.64 11.77 0.46
C GLU A 82 -8.57 12.61 -0.27
N ARG A 83 -8.23 12.21 -1.51
CA ARG A 83 -7.40 13.01 -2.43
C ARG A 83 -8.26 13.52 -3.58
N SER A 84 -8.13 14.81 -3.86
CA SER A 84 -8.90 15.47 -4.91
C SER A 84 -8.11 15.50 -6.22
N HIS A 85 -8.51 14.68 -7.19
CA HIS A 85 -8.11 14.76 -8.61
C HIS A 85 -9.11 13.94 -9.42
N PRO A 86 -9.99 14.56 -10.21
CA PRO A 86 -11.10 13.85 -10.89
C PRO A 86 -10.66 12.65 -11.72
N THR A 87 -9.61 12.81 -12.55
CA THR A 87 -9.09 11.71 -13.38
C THR A 87 -8.58 10.56 -12.53
N MET A 88 -7.77 10.84 -11.49
CA MET A 88 -7.23 9.79 -10.63
C MET A 88 -8.29 9.11 -9.78
N ARG A 89 -9.33 9.84 -9.38
CA ARG A 89 -10.49 9.26 -8.70
C ARG A 89 -11.23 8.28 -9.61
N GLY A 90 -11.44 8.63 -10.88
CA GLY A 90 -12.06 7.74 -11.88
C GLY A 90 -11.24 6.46 -12.09
N ILE A 91 -9.93 6.57 -12.25
CA ILE A 91 -9.04 5.41 -12.37
C ILE A 91 -9.08 4.55 -11.11
N ALA A 92 -8.87 5.14 -9.94
CA ALA A 92 -8.82 4.39 -8.68
C ALA A 92 -10.15 3.72 -8.31
N ALA A 93 -11.29 4.30 -8.71
CA ALA A 93 -12.61 3.72 -8.46
C ALA A 93 -12.80 2.35 -9.12
N SER A 94 -12.12 2.09 -10.25
CA SER A 94 -12.18 0.80 -10.97
C SER A 94 -11.26 -0.28 -10.41
N LEU A 95 -10.35 0.06 -9.50
CA LEU A 95 -9.35 -0.87 -8.95
C LEU A 95 -9.88 -1.57 -7.69
N SER A 96 -9.63 -2.87 -7.58
CA SER A 96 -9.75 -3.59 -6.32
C SER A 96 -8.56 -3.27 -5.39
N ASP A 97 -8.65 -3.65 -4.13
CA ASP A 97 -7.54 -3.47 -3.18
C ASP A 97 -6.32 -4.31 -3.61
N GLN A 98 -6.55 -5.51 -4.19
CA GLN A 98 -5.49 -6.33 -4.77
C GLN A 98 -4.85 -5.64 -5.98
N ASP A 99 -5.63 -5.03 -6.87
CA ASP A 99 -5.09 -4.30 -8.02
C ASP A 99 -4.21 -3.13 -7.58
N MET A 100 -4.61 -2.40 -6.54
CA MET A 100 -3.82 -1.30 -5.98
C MET A 100 -2.50 -1.80 -5.39
N ALA A 101 -2.51 -2.92 -4.66
CA ALA A 101 -1.31 -3.55 -4.12
C ALA A 101 -0.38 -4.06 -5.24
N ASP A 102 -0.93 -4.72 -6.27
CA ASP A 102 -0.17 -5.22 -7.42
C ASP A 102 0.51 -4.09 -8.19
N LEU A 103 -0.23 -3.03 -8.52
CA LEU A 103 0.30 -1.85 -9.20
C LEU A 103 1.35 -1.13 -8.36
N ALA A 104 1.14 -1.04 -7.05
CA ALA A 104 2.10 -0.47 -6.12
C ALA A 104 3.40 -1.28 -6.08
N ALA A 105 3.32 -2.61 -6.08
CA ALA A 105 4.48 -3.49 -6.17
C ALA A 105 5.22 -3.35 -7.51
N TYR A 106 4.47 -3.21 -8.61
CA TYR A 106 5.04 -3.05 -9.95
C TYR A 106 5.82 -1.74 -10.09
N TYR A 107 5.19 -0.60 -9.76
CA TYR A 107 5.81 0.71 -9.92
C TYR A 107 6.81 1.05 -8.82
N GLY A 108 6.62 0.55 -7.62
CA GLY A 108 7.51 0.79 -6.48
C GLY A 108 8.68 -0.20 -6.40
N GLY A 109 8.61 -1.31 -7.14
CA GLY A 109 9.67 -2.32 -7.14
C GLY A 109 10.92 -1.87 -7.90
N SER A 110 12.06 -2.41 -7.50
CA SER A 110 13.35 -2.19 -8.16
C SER A 110 13.44 -2.71 -9.60
N ALA A 111 12.46 -3.52 -10.05
CA ALA A 111 12.42 -4.08 -11.40
C ALA A 111 12.35 -2.99 -12.50
N LEU A 112 11.62 -1.89 -12.25
CA LEU A 112 11.53 -0.79 -13.21
C LEU A 112 12.76 0.13 -13.16
N THR A 113 13.39 0.28 -12.00
CA THR A 113 14.66 0.99 -11.87
C THR A 113 15.80 0.24 -12.57
N ALA A 114 15.81 -1.09 -12.52
CA ALA A 114 16.76 -1.93 -13.24
C ALA A 114 16.55 -1.86 -14.77
N ALA A 115 15.31 -1.89 -15.25
CA ALA A 115 15.00 -1.75 -16.68
C ALA A 115 15.35 -0.36 -17.23
N ALA A 116 15.08 0.72 -16.49
CA ALA A 116 15.46 2.08 -16.85
C ALA A 116 16.98 2.29 -16.88
N ALA A 117 17.73 1.60 -16.00
CA ALA A 117 19.18 1.62 -16.00
C ALA A 117 19.79 0.85 -17.18
N ALA A 118 19.14 -0.23 -17.65
CA ALA A 118 19.59 -1.03 -18.78
C ALA A 118 19.38 -0.32 -20.14
N THR A 119 18.44 0.60 -20.24
CA THR A 119 18.14 1.35 -21.50
C THR A 119 19.04 2.57 -21.69
N LYS A 120 19.91 2.88 -20.75
CA LYS A 120 20.80 4.06 -20.74
C LYS A 120 22.25 3.76 -21.17
N LYS A 121 22.45 2.68 -21.96
CA LYS A 121 23.77 2.29 -22.47
C LYS A 121 23.84 2.45 -23.97
#